data_a1ecd95138bba857461d644b8741ffca
#
_entry.id   a1ecd95138bba857461d644b8741ffca
#
_cell.length_a   1.000
_cell.length_b   1.000
_cell.length_c   1.000
_cell.angle_alpha   90.00
_cell.angle_beta   90.00
_cell.angle_gamma   90.00
#
_symmetry.space_group_name_H-M   'P 1'
#
loop_
_entity.id
_entity.type
_entity.pdbx_description
1 polymer ?
#
loop_
_entity_poly.entity_id
_entity_poly.type
_entity_poly.pdbx_seq_one_letter_code
_entity_poly.pdbx_strand_id
1 'polypeptide(L)'
;MTVYENIETPLIYKGVKNRDRQAMVADMLDRFNMVAKKDLFPAQLSGGQQQLVGIARAIVGKPKLLLADEPTGNLHSDQGKQIMETLQKLNSEGITIIQVTHNEEFAKFGKRIIRITDGLITSDQKI
;
A
#
# COMPACT_ATOMS: atom_id res chain seq x y z
N MET A 1 14.45 -11.63 1.11
CA MET A 1 13.55 -11.77 -0.06
C MET A 1 13.73 -10.60 -1.00
N THR A 2 13.76 -10.87 -2.29
CA THR A 2 13.77 -9.84 -3.32
C THR A 2 12.41 -9.12 -3.37
N VAL A 3 12.35 -8.04 -4.16
CA VAL A 3 11.08 -7.35 -4.45
C VAL A 3 10.05 -8.32 -5.02
N TYR A 4 10.46 -9.12 -6.02
CA TYR A 4 9.59 -10.13 -6.64
C TYR A 4 9.03 -11.10 -5.60
N GLU A 5 9.89 -11.65 -4.78
CA GLU A 5 9.51 -12.63 -3.75
C GLU A 5 8.58 -12.04 -2.69
N ASN A 6 8.80 -10.77 -2.31
CA ASN A 6 7.90 -10.08 -1.38
C ASN A 6 6.48 -10.00 -1.92
N ILE A 7 6.33 -9.64 -3.18
CA ILE A 7 5.00 -9.52 -3.81
C ILE A 7 4.37 -10.89 -4.01
N GLU A 8 5.16 -11.90 -4.36
CA GLU A 8 4.69 -13.25 -4.63
C GLU A 8 4.20 -13.98 -3.38
N THR A 9 4.80 -13.74 -2.24
CA THR A 9 4.59 -14.51 -1.00
C THR A 9 3.12 -14.73 -0.63
N PRO A 10 2.23 -13.72 -0.64
CA PRO A 10 0.82 -13.94 -0.31
C PRO A 10 0.13 -14.92 -1.26
N LEU A 11 0.55 -14.96 -2.51
CA LEU A 11 -0.05 -15.84 -3.51
C LEU A 11 0.36 -17.29 -3.29
N ILE A 12 1.57 -17.53 -2.79
CA ILE A 12 2.03 -18.86 -2.41
C ILE A 12 1.14 -19.40 -1.29
N TYR A 13 0.89 -18.60 -0.25
CA TYR A 13 0.03 -19.00 0.86
C TYR A 13 -1.41 -19.27 0.44
N LYS A 14 -1.89 -18.59 -0.59
CA LYS A 14 -3.24 -18.81 -1.13
C LYS A 14 -3.31 -20.01 -2.08
N GLY A 15 -2.19 -20.69 -2.34
CA GLY A 15 -2.16 -21.84 -3.23
C GLY A 15 -2.31 -21.50 -4.71
N VAL A 16 -2.00 -20.28 -5.11
CA VAL A 16 -2.05 -19.87 -6.53
C VAL A 16 -0.96 -20.60 -7.31
N LYS A 17 -1.31 -21.13 -8.47
CA LYS A 17 -0.36 -21.88 -9.34
C LYS A 17 0.78 -20.98 -9.81
N ASN A 18 1.96 -21.55 -9.96
CA ASN A 18 3.17 -20.80 -10.35
C ASN A 18 2.98 -19.94 -11.60
N ARG A 19 2.32 -20.47 -12.62
CA ARG A 19 2.03 -19.74 -13.86
C ARG A 19 1.21 -18.47 -13.60
N ASP A 20 0.16 -18.59 -12.78
CA ASP A 20 -0.73 -17.50 -12.45
C ASP A 20 -0.03 -16.49 -11.52
N ARG A 21 0.78 -16.98 -10.58
CA ARG A 21 1.58 -16.11 -9.71
C ARG A 21 2.50 -15.20 -10.52
N GLN A 22 3.23 -15.77 -11.48
CA GLN A 22 4.15 -15.01 -12.32
C GLN A 22 3.43 -13.86 -13.04
N ALA A 23 2.26 -14.13 -13.60
CA ALA A 23 1.47 -13.12 -14.29
C ALA A 23 0.98 -12.02 -13.33
N MET A 24 0.51 -12.41 -12.15
CA MET A 24 0.00 -11.47 -11.15
C MET A 24 1.10 -10.58 -10.58
N VAL A 25 2.27 -11.15 -10.30
CA VAL A 25 3.42 -10.37 -9.82
C VAL A 25 3.94 -9.43 -10.90
N ALA A 26 4.04 -9.89 -12.14
CA ALA A 26 4.45 -9.06 -13.26
C ALA A 26 3.54 -7.85 -13.43
N ASP A 27 2.23 -8.03 -13.28
CA ASP A 27 1.25 -6.96 -13.31
C ASP A 27 1.50 -5.90 -12.23
N MET A 28 1.78 -6.34 -11.01
CA MET A 28 2.08 -5.42 -9.90
C MET A 28 3.38 -4.65 -10.13
N LEU A 29 4.42 -5.33 -10.60
CA LEU A 29 5.69 -4.68 -10.91
C LEU A 29 5.53 -3.61 -11.99
N ASP A 30 4.78 -3.91 -13.03
CA ASP A 30 4.50 -2.97 -14.11
C ASP A 30 3.69 -1.77 -13.60
N ARG A 31 2.65 -2.05 -12.83
CA ARG A 31 1.77 -1.02 -12.28
C ARG A 31 2.52 0.02 -11.44
N PHE A 32 3.50 -0.41 -10.65
CA PHE A 32 4.26 0.46 -9.76
C PHE A 32 5.64 0.84 -10.32
N ASN A 33 5.90 0.57 -11.61
CA ASN A 33 7.18 0.86 -12.26
C ASN A 33 8.39 0.22 -11.56
N MET A 34 8.23 -1.02 -11.11
CA MET A 34 9.25 -1.75 -10.36
C MET A 34 9.85 -2.93 -11.11
N VAL A 35 9.54 -3.08 -12.41
CA VAL A 35 10.02 -4.23 -13.21
C VAL A 35 11.55 -4.32 -13.19
N ALA A 36 12.25 -3.20 -13.37
CA ALA A 36 13.72 -3.16 -13.36
C ALA A 36 14.33 -3.46 -12.00
N LYS A 37 13.52 -3.46 -10.93
CA LYS A 37 13.97 -3.64 -9.55
C LYS A 37 13.52 -4.96 -8.94
N LYS A 38 12.94 -5.84 -9.73
CA LYS A 38 12.34 -7.09 -9.23
C LYS A 38 13.32 -8.00 -8.49
N ASP A 39 14.59 -7.98 -8.87
CA ASP A 39 15.62 -8.83 -8.29
C ASP A 39 16.41 -8.14 -7.18
N LEU A 40 16.09 -6.89 -6.86
CA LEU A 40 16.72 -6.15 -5.77
C LEU A 40 16.09 -6.54 -4.43
N PHE A 41 16.85 -6.32 -3.37
CA PHE A 41 16.34 -6.45 -2.00
C PHE A 41 15.79 -5.10 -1.53
N PRO A 42 14.80 -5.08 -0.61
CA PRO A 42 14.22 -3.84 -0.11
C PRO A 42 15.25 -2.83 0.41
N ALA A 43 16.34 -3.29 1.03
CA ALA A 43 17.40 -2.41 1.53
C ALA A 43 18.08 -1.59 0.42
N GLN A 44 17.94 -2.00 -0.84
CA GLN A 44 18.52 -1.31 -2.00
C GLN A 44 17.56 -0.29 -2.62
N LEU A 45 16.39 -0.11 -2.02
CA LEU A 45 15.34 0.79 -2.51
C LEU A 45 15.23 2.04 -1.64
N SER A 46 14.67 3.12 -2.20
CA SER A 46 14.27 4.28 -1.40
C SER A 46 13.14 3.90 -0.44
N GLY A 47 12.91 4.71 0.60
CA GLY A 47 11.80 4.50 1.53
C GLY A 47 10.44 4.44 0.83
N GLY A 48 10.21 5.35 -0.12
CA GLY A 48 8.96 5.36 -0.90
C GLY A 48 8.80 4.11 -1.76
N GLN A 49 9.88 3.62 -2.38
CA GLN A 49 9.85 2.38 -3.15
C GLN A 49 9.59 1.17 -2.27
N GLN A 50 10.19 1.12 -1.08
CA GLN A 50 9.91 0.05 -0.10
C GLN A 50 8.43 0.03 0.26
N GLN A 51 7.84 1.20 0.46
CA GLN A 51 6.42 1.31 0.78
C GLN A 51 5.55 0.83 -0.39
N LEU A 52 5.91 1.15 -1.63
CA LEU A 52 5.21 0.65 -2.81
C LEU A 52 5.27 -0.88 -2.91
N VAL A 53 6.39 -1.49 -2.58
CA VAL A 53 6.51 -2.95 -2.52
C VAL A 53 5.54 -3.52 -1.49
N GLY A 54 5.45 -2.89 -0.32
CA GLY A 54 4.49 -3.28 0.73
C GLY A 54 3.05 -3.18 0.26
N ILE A 55 2.70 -2.12 -0.44
CA ILE A 55 1.36 -1.93 -1.02
C ILE A 55 1.08 -3.00 -2.08
N ALA A 56 2.03 -3.22 -3.00
CA ALA A 56 1.89 -4.24 -4.05
C ALA A 56 1.67 -5.63 -3.43
N ARG A 57 2.42 -5.98 -2.41
CA ARG A 57 2.25 -7.24 -1.68
C ARG A 57 0.86 -7.34 -1.06
N ALA A 58 0.36 -6.24 -0.49
CA ALA A 58 -0.95 -6.23 0.15
C ALA A 58 -2.10 -6.39 -0.85
N ILE A 59 -1.96 -5.87 -2.09
CA ILE A 59 -3.07 -5.85 -3.06
C ILE A 59 -2.97 -6.91 -4.15
N VAL A 60 -1.86 -7.64 -4.26
CA VAL A 60 -1.68 -8.64 -5.31
C VAL A 60 -2.76 -9.73 -5.28
N GLY A 61 -3.27 -10.05 -4.11
CA GLY A 61 -4.36 -11.02 -3.93
C GLY A 61 -5.76 -10.44 -4.15
N LYS A 62 -5.87 -9.21 -4.64
CA LYS A 62 -7.12 -8.51 -4.92
C LYS A 62 -8.05 -8.43 -3.70
N PRO A 63 -7.59 -7.83 -2.57
CA PRO A 63 -8.41 -7.70 -1.38
C PRO A 63 -9.51 -6.67 -1.58
N LYS A 64 -10.55 -6.76 -0.75
CA LYS A 64 -11.60 -5.75 -0.69
C LYS A 64 -11.27 -4.62 0.29
N LEU A 65 -10.39 -4.89 1.23
CA LEU A 65 -10.01 -3.97 2.30
C LEU A 65 -8.49 -3.93 2.44
N LEU A 66 -7.95 -2.73 2.53
CA LEU A 66 -6.55 -2.47 2.80
C LEU A 66 -6.43 -1.66 4.09
N LEU A 67 -5.62 -2.17 5.02
CA LEU A 67 -5.31 -1.46 6.26
C LEU A 67 -3.93 -0.82 6.14
N ALA A 68 -3.86 0.49 6.35
CA ALA A 68 -2.62 1.25 6.25
C ALA A 68 -2.34 1.95 7.58
N ASP A 69 -1.32 1.48 8.29
CA ASP A 69 -0.92 2.04 9.59
C ASP A 69 0.30 2.94 9.39
N GLU A 70 0.09 4.25 9.54
CA GLU A 70 1.12 5.28 9.30
C GLU A 70 1.86 5.07 7.98
N PRO A 71 1.15 5.01 6.84
CA PRO A 71 1.77 4.60 5.57
C PRO A 71 2.86 5.55 5.06
N THR A 72 2.97 6.74 5.65
CA THR A 72 3.94 7.77 5.25
C THR A 72 4.90 8.15 6.36
N GLY A 73 4.91 7.41 7.48
CA GLY A 73 5.57 7.81 8.73
C GLY A 73 7.05 8.14 8.64
N ASN A 74 7.79 7.46 7.78
CA ASN A 74 9.24 7.64 7.63
C ASN A 74 9.64 8.21 6.27
N LEU A 75 8.69 8.85 5.57
CA LEU A 75 8.91 9.36 4.22
C LEU A 75 9.02 10.88 4.20
N HIS A 76 9.82 11.40 3.27
CA HIS A 76 9.80 12.83 2.95
C HIS A 76 8.41 13.21 2.41
N SER A 77 8.05 14.49 2.53
CA SER A 77 6.73 15.00 2.11
C SER A 77 6.35 14.59 0.70
N ASP A 78 7.28 14.69 -0.25
CA ASP A 78 7.00 14.35 -1.65
C ASP A 78 6.72 12.86 -1.83
N GLN A 79 7.50 12.01 -1.18
CA GLN A 79 7.30 10.56 -1.21
C GLN A 79 6.00 10.18 -0.50
N GLY A 80 5.72 10.81 0.64
CA GLY A 80 4.47 10.59 1.37
C GLY A 80 3.26 10.94 0.54
N LYS A 81 3.31 12.06 -0.17
CA LYS A 81 2.24 12.49 -1.07
C LYS A 81 2.00 11.47 -2.19
N GLN A 82 3.06 10.94 -2.78
CA GLN A 82 2.95 9.91 -3.82
C GLN A 82 2.28 8.64 -3.29
N ILE A 83 2.60 8.24 -2.07
CA ILE A 83 1.96 7.08 -1.42
C ILE A 83 0.47 7.36 -1.22
N MET A 84 0.11 8.55 -0.73
CA MET A 84 -1.29 8.91 -0.53
C MET A 84 -2.07 8.95 -1.84
N GLU A 85 -1.48 9.49 -2.89
CA GLU A 85 -2.09 9.49 -4.24
C GLU A 85 -2.29 8.05 -4.76
N THR A 86 -1.33 7.18 -4.51
CA THR A 86 -1.45 5.76 -4.85
C THR A 86 -2.62 5.11 -4.11
N LEU A 87 -2.77 5.37 -2.81
CA LEU A 87 -3.88 4.85 -2.02
C LEU A 87 -5.23 5.39 -2.51
N GLN A 88 -5.30 6.67 -2.87
CA GLN A 88 -6.52 7.25 -3.45
C GLN A 88 -6.90 6.56 -4.76
N LYS A 89 -5.91 6.28 -5.60
CA LYS A 89 -6.15 5.59 -6.87
C LYS A 89 -6.69 4.18 -6.64
N LEU A 90 -6.09 3.44 -5.71
CA LEU A 90 -6.58 2.11 -5.34
C LEU A 90 -8.01 2.15 -4.80
N ASN A 91 -8.33 3.15 -3.99
CA ASN A 91 -9.68 3.34 -3.49
C ASN A 91 -10.67 3.60 -4.64
N SER A 92 -10.30 4.43 -5.61
CA SER A 92 -11.13 4.70 -6.79
C SER A 92 -11.40 3.45 -7.63
N GLU A 93 -10.52 2.45 -7.53
CA GLU A 93 -10.65 1.17 -8.23
C GLU A 93 -11.48 0.14 -7.46
N GLY A 94 -12.01 0.51 -6.30
CA GLY A 94 -12.94 -0.33 -5.54
C GLY A 94 -12.38 -0.94 -4.26
N ILE A 95 -11.13 -0.64 -3.89
CA ILE A 95 -10.56 -1.13 -2.64
C ILE A 95 -10.93 -0.16 -1.51
N THR A 96 -11.55 -0.67 -0.45
CA THR A 96 -11.80 0.12 0.76
C THR A 96 -10.50 0.24 1.54
N ILE A 97 -10.15 1.47 1.95
CA ILE A 97 -8.91 1.72 2.67
C ILE A 97 -9.21 2.35 4.02
N ILE A 98 -8.65 1.75 5.07
CA ILE A 98 -8.63 2.34 6.42
C ILE A 98 -7.20 2.73 6.71
N GLN A 99 -6.97 4.02 6.92
CA GLN A 99 -5.67 4.58 7.25
C GLN A 99 -5.65 5.06 8.68
N VAL A 100 -4.60 4.68 9.42
CA VAL A 100 -4.32 5.25 10.74
C VAL A 100 -3.15 6.21 10.58
N THR A 101 -3.32 7.47 10.98
CA THR A 101 -2.26 8.47 10.87
C THR A 101 -2.40 9.55 11.93
N HIS A 102 -1.25 10.10 12.36
CA HIS A 102 -1.17 11.32 13.16
C HIS A 102 -0.96 12.58 12.30
N ASN A 103 -0.78 12.43 10.99
CA ASN A 103 -0.56 13.54 10.08
C ASN A 103 -1.90 14.07 9.56
N GLU A 104 -2.25 15.28 10.00
CA GLU A 104 -3.51 15.94 9.62
C GLU A 104 -3.63 16.20 8.12
N GLU A 105 -2.52 16.56 7.47
CA GLU A 105 -2.50 16.80 6.03
C GLU A 105 -2.82 15.52 5.25
N PHE A 106 -2.20 14.41 5.63
CA PHE A 106 -2.43 13.14 4.95
C PHE A 106 -3.78 12.50 5.30
N ALA A 107 -4.31 12.79 6.48
CA ALA A 107 -5.67 12.36 6.82
C ALA A 107 -6.72 12.90 5.84
N LYS A 108 -6.50 14.09 5.30
CA LYS A 108 -7.43 14.74 4.36
C LYS A 108 -7.49 14.07 2.98
N PHE A 109 -6.58 13.16 2.66
CA PHE A 109 -6.67 12.36 1.44
C PHE A 109 -7.81 11.35 1.49
N GLY A 110 -8.33 11.04 2.69
CA GLY A 110 -9.50 10.18 2.85
C GLY A 110 -10.80 10.89 2.56
N LYS A 111 -11.89 10.14 2.56
CA LYS A 111 -13.24 10.65 2.36
C LYS A 111 -13.98 10.89 3.67
N ARG A 112 -13.45 10.35 4.76
CA ARG A 112 -14.04 10.42 6.09
C ARG A 112 -12.92 10.38 7.11
N ILE A 113 -13.01 11.24 8.12
CA ILE A 113 -12.05 11.27 9.23
C ILE A 113 -12.77 10.94 10.51
N ILE A 114 -12.26 9.92 11.21
CA ILE A 114 -12.72 9.54 12.55
C ILE A 114 -11.59 9.85 13.50
N ARG A 115 -11.86 10.65 14.52
CA ARG A 115 -10.89 11.01 15.56
C ARG A 115 -11.17 10.19 16.81
N ILE A 116 -10.10 9.63 17.36
CA ILE A 116 -10.16 8.81 18.56
C ILE A 116 -9.21 9.42 19.59
N THR A 117 -9.72 9.65 20.79
CA THR A 117 -8.95 10.17 21.94
C THR A 117 -9.27 9.30 23.14
N ASP A 118 -8.24 8.78 23.81
CA ASP A 118 -8.37 7.91 24.99
C ASP A 118 -9.34 6.74 24.77
N GLY A 119 -9.27 6.14 23.57
CA GLY A 119 -10.10 4.99 23.22
C GLY A 119 -11.54 5.31 22.85
N LEU A 120 -11.92 6.60 22.80
CA LEU A 120 -13.27 7.05 22.50
C LEU A 120 -13.29 7.84 21.20
N ILE A 121 -14.35 7.66 20.42
CA ILE A 121 -14.58 8.46 19.21
C ILE A 121 -15.01 9.86 19.62
N THR A 122 -14.24 10.87 19.25
CA THR A 122 -14.51 12.27 19.55
C THR A 122 -15.13 13.04 18.38
N SER A 123 -14.92 12.59 17.15
CA SER A 123 -15.58 13.16 15.98
C SER A 123 -15.58 12.15 14.83
N ASP A 124 -16.50 12.34 13.90
CA ASP A 124 -16.68 11.52 12.71
C ASP A 124 -17.24 12.43 11.62
N GLN A 125 -16.40 12.80 10.65
CA GLN A 125 -16.74 13.78 9.63
C GLN A 125 -16.46 13.26 8.23
N LYS A 126 -17.40 13.47 7.33
CA LYS A 126 -17.17 13.33 5.89
C LYS A 126 -16.43 14.55 5.36
N ILE A 127 -15.50 14.31 4.49
CA ILE A 127 -14.75 15.37 3.80
C ILE A 127 -15.40 15.70 2.46
#